data_4410ffc877900ffbed4a2e4ebb2296e8
#
_entry.id   4410ffc877900ffbed4a2e4ebb2296e8
#
_cell.length_a   1.000
_cell.length_b   1.000
_cell.length_c   1.000
_cell.angle_alpha   90.00
_cell.angle_beta   90.00
_cell.angle_gamma   90.00
#
_symmetry.space_group_name_H-M   'P 1'
#
loop_
_entity.id
_entity.type
_entity.pdbx_description
1 polymer ?
#
loop_
_entity_poly.entity_id
_entity_poly.type
_entity_poly.pdbx_seq_one_letter_code
_entity_poly.pdbx_strand_id
1 'polypeptide(L)'
;IIALSVFVTELLSQMTLEEKIGQLNLPVVTSEIVTGETLSGNVVSLIRAGQAGAVFNAAGYETVYGLQKIAVEESRLGIPLLFGLDVIHGYKTCYPVPLGLASSWNMPLVEKVGRISAIEASADGINWLYGPMLDISRDPRWGRCVESPGEDAFLNGAYGTAMVKGIQGELRSDSEILSCVKHFALYGASESGMDYRETDMSPERMYNVYLEAYWEAIQAGAASVMASFNDINGTPASADEWLLNEVLRNQWGFDGFVVSDYNAIREMSVHGLGDASEVSKRAITA
;
A
#
# COMPACT_ATOMS: atom_id res chain seq x y z
N ILE A 1 -19.31 8.86 -13.20
CA ILE A 1 -19.16 7.40 -12.90
C ILE A 1 -19.45 6.58 -14.18
N ILE A 2 -20.60 6.73 -14.84
CA ILE A 2 -20.95 5.94 -16.06
C ILE A 2 -19.91 6.12 -17.18
N ALA A 3 -19.48 7.34 -17.47
CA ALA A 3 -18.49 7.63 -18.51
C ALA A 3 -17.12 6.98 -18.20
N LEU A 4 -16.68 7.00 -16.94
CA LEU A 4 -15.43 6.36 -16.50
C LEU A 4 -15.52 4.84 -16.62
N SER A 5 -16.63 4.23 -16.24
CA SER A 5 -16.88 2.79 -16.39
C SER A 5 -16.83 2.35 -17.87
N VAL A 6 -17.41 3.13 -18.78
CA VAL A 6 -17.34 2.84 -20.23
C VAL A 6 -15.91 2.92 -20.73
N PHE A 7 -15.16 3.98 -20.39
CA PHE A 7 -13.78 4.15 -20.79
C PHE A 7 -12.88 2.97 -20.32
N VAL A 8 -13.01 2.59 -19.03
CA VAL A 8 -12.25 1.46 -18.48
C VAL A 8 -12.60 0.14 -19.18
N THR A 9 -13.88 -0.10 -19.46
CA THR A 9 -14.34 -1.31 -20.17
C THR A 9 -13.79 -1.36 -21.59
N GLU A 10 -13.82 -0.24 -22.31
CA GLU A 10 -13.25 -0.14 -23.65
C GLU A 10 -11.75 -0.37 -23.65
N LEU A 11 -11.02 0.24 -22.71
CA LEU A 11 -9.58 0.04 -22.56
C LEU A 11 -9.24 -1.42 -22.26
N LEU A 12 -9.92 -2.05 -21.31
CA LEU A 12 -9.75 -3.46 -20.97
C LEU A 12 -10.01 -4.40 -22.17
N SER A 13 -10.95 -4.04 -23.03
CA SER A 13 -11.26 -4.82 -24.25
C SER A 13 -10.12 -4.79 -25.28
N GLN A 14 -9.29 -3.74 -25.27
CA GLN A 14 -8.16 -3.55 -26.16
C GLN A 14 -6.87 -4.21 -25.64
N MET A 15 -6.80 -4.54 -24.35
CA MET A 15 -5.62 -5.10 -23.70
C MET A 15 -5.44 -6.58 -24.02
N THR A 16 -4.20 -6.96 -24.30
CA THR A 16 -3.80 -8.38 -24.30
C THR A 16 -3.80 -8.94 -22.89
N LEU A 17 -3.70 -10.27 -22.75
CA LEU A 17 -3.60 -10.89 -21.43
C LEU A 17 -2.32 -10.45 -20.71
N GLU A 18 -1.20 -10.36 -21.44
CA GLU A 18 0.10 -9.92 -20.92
C GLU A 18 0.03 -8.48 -20.39
N GLU A 19 -0.67 -7.59 -21.09
CA GLU A 19 -0.86 -6.21 -20.64
C GLU A 19 -1.79 -6.13 -19.42
N LYS A 20 -2.83 -6.97 -19.34
CA LYS A 20 -3.68 -7.04 -18.13
C LYS A 20 -2.88 -7.52 -16.91
N ILE A 21 -2.06 -8.56 -17.07
CA ILE A 21 -1.15 -9.05 -16.04
C ILE A 21 -0.12 -7.95 -15.69
N GLY A 22 0.38 -7.25 -16.70
CA GLY A 22 1.31 -6.13 -16.54
C GLY A 22 0.77 -5.03 -15.62
N GLN A 23 -0.53 -4.73 -15.65
CA GLN A 23 -1.14 -3.74 -14.75
C GLN A 23 -1.05 -4.14 -13.26
N LEU A 24 -0.89 -5.43 -12.97
CA LEU A 24 -0.69 -5.94 -11.60
C LEU A 24 0.78 -5.93 -11.17
N ASN A 25 1.70 -5.58 -12.06
CA ASN A 25 3.14 -5.62 -11.79
C ASN A 25 3.64 -4.26 -11.29
N LEU A 26 4.37 -4.29 -10.18
CA LEU A 26 4.97 -3.15 -9.51
C LEU A 26 6.50 -3.33 -9.40
N PRO A 27 7.25 -3.16 -10.51
CA PRO A 27 8.71 -3.29 -10.48
C PRO A 27 9.37 -2.17 -9.67
N VAL A 28 10.53 -2.50 -9.11
CA VAL A 28 11.36 -1.57 -8.33
C VAL A 28 12.39 -0.90 -9.21
N VAL A 29 12.51 0.42 -9.10
CA VAL A 29 13.61 1.17 -9.69
C VAL A 29 14.74 1.27 -8.67
N THR A 30 15.94 0.86 -9.06
CA THR A 30 17.15 1.12 -8.29
C THR A 30 17.59 2.56 -8.52
N SER A 31 17.12 3.48 -7.70
CA SER A 31 17.64 4.86 -7.63
C SER A 31 18.50 5.02 -6.37
N GLU A 32 19.10 6.20 -6.22
CA GLU A 32 19.93 6.52 -5.04
C GLU A 32 19.16 6.48 -3.70
N ILE A 33 17.83 6.53 -3.75
CA ILE A 33 16.97 6.40 -2.57
C ILE A 33 16.32 5.02 -2.63
N VAL A 34 16.75 4.14 -1.75
CA VAL A 34 16.26 2.77 -1.67
C VAL A 34 15.67 2.54 -0.29
N THR A 35 14.39 2.17 -0.24
CA THR A 35 13.77 1.58 0.94
C THR A 35 13.55 0.09 0.66
N GLY A 36 14.23 -0.78 1.39
CA GLY A 36 14.14 -2.24 1.24
C GLY A 36 15.10 -2.85 0.20
N GLU A 37 14.95 -4.16 -0.05
CA GLU A 37 15.75 -4.88 -1.03
C GLU A 37 15.38 -4.50 -2.47
N THR A 38 16.38 -4.44 -3.34
CA THR A 38 16.18 -4.10 -4.74
C THR A 38 16.57 -5.26 -5.65
N LEU A 39 15.59 -5.78 -6.38
CA LEU A 39 15.82 -6.66 -7.51
C LEU A 39 15.73 -5.80 -8.78
N SER A 40 16.87 -5.41 -9.34
CA SER A 40 16.92 -4.63 -10.57
C SER A 40 16.54 -5.48 -11.78
N GLY A 41 15.33 -5.27 -12.30
CA GLY A 41 14.95 -5.69 -13.65
C GLY A 41 15.11 -4.51 -14.63
N ASN A 42 15.02 -4.77 -15.94
CA ASN A 42 14.96 -3.70 -16.93
C ASN A 42 13.57 -3.02 -16.93
N VAL A 43 13.33 -2.15 -15.95
CA VAL A 43 12.03 -1.49 -15.73
C VAL A 43 11.56 -0.76 -16.99
N VAL A 44 12.47 -0.10 -17.70
CA VAL A 44 12.15 0.62 -18.95
C VAL A 44 11.57 -0.32 -20.00
N SER A 45 12.13 -1.53 -20.16
CA SER A 45 11.60 -2.51 -21.11
C SER A 45 10.22 -3.03 -20.70
N LEU A 46 9.99 -3.25 -19.40
CA LEU A 46 8.66 -3.64 -18.89
C LEU A 46 7.62 -2.57 -19.18
N ILE A 47 7.96 -1.30 -18.92
CA ILE A 47 7.06 -0.17 -19.18
C ILE A 47 6.70 -0.09 -20.68
N ARG A 48 7.70 -0.16 -21.59
CA ARG A 48 7.44 -0.14 -23.04
C ARG A 48 6.55 -1.29 -23.51
N ALA A 49 6.71 -2.45 -22.90
CA ALA A 49 5.91 -3.64 -23.22
C ALA A 49 4.50 -3.60 -22.61
N GLY A 50 4.13 -2.58 -21.83
CA GLY A 50 2.87 -2.53 -21.10
C GLY A 50 2.79 -3.54 -19.96
N GLN A 51 3.94 -3.97 -19.44
CA GLN A 51 4.08 -5.00 -18.40
C GLN A 51 4.35 -4.41 -17.00
N ALA A 52 4.00 -3.16 -16.78
CA ALA A 52 4.05 -2.48 -15.49
C ALA A 52 2.84 -1.54 -15.35
N GLY A 53 2.09 -1.64 -14.26
CA GLY A 53 1.00 -0.73 -13.92
C GLY A 53 1.43 0.36 -12.93
N ALA A 54 2.45 0.07 -12.16
CA ALA A 54 3.04 0.98 -11.19
C ALA A 54 4.55 0.78 -11.11
N VAL A 55 5.25 1.71 -10.43
CA VAL A 55 6.69 1.65 -10.19
C VAL A 55 6.97 2.03 -8.75
N PHE A 56 7.81 1.25 -8.07
CA PHE A 56 8.23 1.50 -6.70
C PHE A 56 9.66 2.09 -6.64
N ASN A 57 9.90 2.99 -5.68
CA ASN A 57 11.18 3.65 -5.44
C ASN A 57 11.72 4.54 -6.57
N ALA A 58 10.89 4.94 -7.53
CA ALA A 58 11.27 6.01 -8.44
C ALA A 58 11.03 7.35 -7.74
N ALA A 59 12.07 8.12 -7.54
CA ALA A 59 11.98 9.43 -6.89
C ALA A 59 12.74 10.51 -7.70
N GLY A 60 12.28 11.76 -7.53
CA GLY A 60 12.81 12.91 -8.25
C GLY A 60 12.15 13.12 -9.61
N TYR A 61 11.83 14.39 -9.88
CA TYR A 61 11.07 14.81 -11.06
C TYR A 61 11.60 14.22 -12.38
N GLU A 62 12.91 14.30 -12.64
CA GLU A 62 13.49 13.85 -13.90
C GLU A 62 13.29 12.34 -14.13
N THR A 63 13.49 11.53 -13.08
CA THR A 63 13.31 10.08 -13.15
C THR A 63 11.85 9.72 -13.38
N VAL A 64 10.95 10.27 -12.57
CA VAL A 64 9.51 9.98 -12.66
C VAL A 64 8.94 10.46 -13.99
N TYR A 65 9.27 11.69 -14.40
CA TYR A 65 8.84 12.24 -15.68
C TYR A 65 9.34 11.38 -16.85
N GLY A 66 10.62 10.98 -16.84
CA GLY A 66 11.20 10.13 -17.88
C GLY A 66 10.48 8.79 -18.02
N LEU A 67 10.19 8.10 -16.90
CA LEU A 67 9.47 6.83 -16.90
C LEU A 67 8.00 7.00 -17.34
N GLN A 68 7.33 8.05 -16.86
CA GLN A 68 5.95 8.35 -17.24
C GLN A 68 5.86 8.66 -18.75
N LYS A 69 6.81 9.41 -19.27
CA LYS A 69 6.88 9.72 -20.71
C LYS A 69 6.99 8.44 -21.55
N ILE A 70 7.86 7.50 -21.13
CA ILE A 70 7.98 6.19 -21.79
C ILE A 70 6.64 5.43 -21.75
N ALA A 71 5.96 5.42 -20.60
CA ALA A 71 4.67 4.75 -20.48
C ALA A 71 3.62 5.32 -21.42
N VAL A 72 3.52 6.65 -21.50
CA VAL A 72 2.47 7.32 -22.27
C VAL A 72 2.80 7.38 -23.78
N GLU A 73 4.06 7.61 -24.16
CA GLU A 73 4.45 7.86 -25.55
C GLU A 73 5.00 6.62 -26.28
N GLU A 74 5.56 5.64 -25.54
CA GLU A 74 6.28 4.51 -26.15
C GLU A 74 5.59 3.15 -25.92
N SER A 75 4.62 3.06 -24.99
CA SER A 75 3.82 1.84 -24.84
C SER A 75 2.61 1.85 -25.78
N ARG A 76 2.11 0.65 -26.13
CA ARG A 76 1.02 0.51 -27.12
C ARG A 76 -0.27 1.20 -26.73
N LEU A 77 -0.62 1.20 -25.45
CA LEU A 77 -1.90 1.75 -24.97
C LEU A 77 -1.75 3.12 -24.28
N GLY A 78 -0.54 3.57 -24.03
CA GLY A 78 -0.28 4.87 -23.41
C GLY A 78 -0.85 5.00 -22.00
N ILE A 79 -0.96 3.90 -21.24
CA ILE A 79 -1.51 3.92 -19.88
C ILE A 79 -0.48 4.52 -18.93
N PRO A 80 -0.83 5.60 -18.17
CA PRO A 80 0.07 6.19 -17.19
C PRO A 80 0.35 5.24 -16.02
N LEU A 81 1.53 5.39 -15.41
CA LEU A 81 1.96 4.61 -14.25
C LEU A 81 1.55 5.27 -12.93
N LEU A 82 1.32 4.45 -11.91
CA LEU A 82 1.41 4.89 -10.53
C LEU A 82 2.87 4.85 -10.05
N PHE A 83 3.26 5.85 -9.26
CA PHE A 83 4.59 5.93 -8.64
C PHE A 83 4.43 5.86 -7.14
N GLY A 84 4.79 4.70 -6.57
CA GLY A 84 4.66 4.41 -5.16
C GLY A 84 5.94 4.66 -4.38
N LEU A 85 5.80 5.22 -3.17
CA LEU A 85 6.93 5.45 -2.26
C LEU A 85 6.48 5.40 -0.80
N ASP A 86 7.39 4.90 0.07
CA ASP A 86 7.24 5.02 1.51
C ASP A 86 7.56 6.46 1.96
N VAL A 87 6.54 7.14 2.49
CA VAL A 87 6.67 8.48 3.10
C VAL A 87 6.04 8.42 4.49
N ILE A 88 6.80 7.84 5.43
CA ILE A 88 6.27 7.47 6.74
C ILE A 88 6.13 8.67 7.68
N HIS A 89 7.10 9.59 7.66
CA HIS A 89 7.11 10.77 8.53
C HIS A 89 7.69 12.01 7.82
N GLY A 90 7.17 12.29 6.64
CA GLY A 90 7.57 13.39 5.76
C GLY A 90 8.40 12.93 4.57
N TYR A 91 8.51 13.78 3.56
CA TYR A 91 9.28 13.51 2.33
C TYR A 91 10.58 14.34 2.32
N LYS A 92 10.53 15.61 1.96
CA LYS A 92 11.68 16.55 2.07
C LYS A 92 11.76 17.17 3.45
N THR A 93 10.62 17.49 4.05
CA THR A 93 10.51 17.93 5.44
C THR A 93 10.37 16.70 6.33
N CYS A 94 11.31 16.51 7.26
CA CYS A 94 11.27 15.42 8.23
C CYS A 94 10.41 15.83 9.43
N TYR A 95 9.43 14.98 9.77
CA TYR A 95 8.57 15.12 10.96
C TYR A 95 8.91 14.04 12.00
N PRO A 96 8.39 14.15 13.23
CA PRO A 96 8.50 13.05 14.19
C PRO A 96 7.98 11.73 13.58
N VAL A 97 8.59 10.60 13.96
CA VAL A 97 8.09 9.28 13.61
C VAL A 97 6.63 9.11 14.06
N PRO A 98 5.82 8.24 13.43
CA PRO A 98 4.39 8.12 13.73
C PRO A 98 4.08 7.97 15.22
N LEU A 99 4.84 7.15 15.96
CA LEU A 99 4.70 7.01 17.41
C LEU A 99 4.86 8.34 18.14
N GLY A 100 5.85 9.15 17.76
CA GLY A 100 6.07 10.48 18.33
C GLY A 100 5.00 11.48 17.92
N LEU A 101 4.55 11.46 16.66
CA LEU A 101 3.51 12.35 16.17
C LEU A 101 2.15 12.02 16.82
N ALA A 102 1.80 10.75 16.94
CA ALA A 102 0.57 10.30 17.61
C ALA A 102 0.52 10.69 19.08
N SER A 103 1.67 10.72 19.77
CA SER A 103 1.78 11.18 21.17
C SER A 103 1.36 12.63 21.40
N SER A 104 1.22 13.42 20.34
CA SER A 104 0.69 14.79 20.42
C SER A 104 -0.81 14.84 20.69
N TRP A 105 -1.55 13.76 20.38
CA TRP A 105 -3.03 13.70 20.40
C TRP A 105 -3.70 14.81 19.58
N ASN A 106 -2.98 15.41 18.64
CA ASN A 106 -3.43 16.55 17.83
C ASN A 106 -3.71 16.11 16.40
N MET A 107 -4.90 15.55 16.14
CA MET A 107 -5.28 15.05 14.82
C MET A 107 -5.26 16.11 13.72
N PRO A 108 -5.65 17.39 13.95
CA PRO A 108 -5.44 18.44 12.96
C PRO A 108 -3.96 18.66 12.58
N LEU A 109 -3.02 18.47 13.52
CA LEU A 109 -1.60 18.50 13.21
C LEU A 109 -1.17 17.29 12.38
N VAL A 110 -1.66 16.09 12.70
CA VAL A 110 -1.42 14.85 11.94
C VAL A 110 -1.89 15.01 10.49
N GLU A 111 -3.11 15.50 10.29
CA GLU A 111 -3.66 15.78 8.95
C GLU A 111 -2.79 16.77 8.17
N LYS A 112 -2.34 17.84 8.83
CA LYS A 112 -1.44 18.83 8.21
C LYS A 112 -0.09 18.21 7.80
N VAL A 113 0.48 17.32 8.61
CA VAL A 113 1.71 16.57 8.27
C VAL A 113 1.48 15.72 7.03
N GLY A 114 0.38 14.97 6.99
CA GLY A 114 -0.02 14.21 5.81
C GLY A 114 -0.13 15.07 4.55
N ARG A 115 -0.78 16.24 4.67
CA ARG A 115 -0.96 17.17 3.56
C ARG A 115 0.36 17.71 3.03
N ILE A 116 1.27 18.14 3.90
CA ILE A 116 2.57 18.68 3.48
C ILE A 116 3.42 17.59 2.85
N SER A 117 3.42 16.38 3.42
CA SER A 117 4.12 15.22 2.87
C SER A 117 3.65 14.90 1.43
N ALA A 118 2.34 14.95 1.21
CA ALA A 118 1.76 14.71 -0.12
C ALA A 118 2.10 15.82 -1.11
N ILE A 119 2.08 17.09 -0.70
CA ILE A 119 2.50 18.23 -1.55
C ILE A 119 3.96 18.09 -1.97
N GLU A 120 4.84 17.75 -1.05
CA GLU A 120 6.26 17.60 -1.35
C GLU A 120 6.54 16.38 -2.24
N ALA A 121 5.88 15.25 -1.99
CA ALA A 121 6.03 14.03 -2.77
C ALA A 121 5.48 14.18 -4.20
N SER A 122 4.30 14.80 -4.33
CA SER A 122 3.68 15.03 -5.64
C SER A 122 4.50 15.99 -6.53
N ALA A 123 5.21 16.96 -5.92
CA ALA A 123 6.11 17.85 -6.67
C ALA A 123 7.27 17.10 -7.33
N ASP A 124 7.64 15.92 -6.82
CA ASP A 124 8.64 15.02 -7.43
C ASP A 124 7.98 13.90 -8.27
N GLY A 125 6.65 13.98 -8.50
CA GLY A 125 5.89 13.08 -9.37
C GLY A 125 5.34 11.83 -8.67
N ILE A 126 5.53 11.68 -7.36
CA ILE A 126 4.93 10.58 -6.59
C ILE A 126 3.42 10.82 -6.51
N ASN A 127 2.64 9.80 -6.84
CA ASN A 127 1.18 9.87 -6.83
C ASN A 127 0.50 8.78 -5.98
N TRP A 128 1.30 7.97 -5.27
CA TRP A 128 0.85 6.91 -4.39
C TRP A 128 1.79 6.78 -3.18
N LEU A 129 1.29 7.07 -1.97
CA LEU A 129 2.03 6.95 -0.72
C LEU A 129 1.69 5.65 0.00
N TYR A 130 2.71 4.88 0.41
CA TYR A 130 2.56 3.69 1.25
C TYR A 130 2.45 4.09 2.73
N GLY A 131 1.31 4.66 3.06
CA GLY A 131 0.96 5.15 4.38
C GLY A 131 -0.48 5.65 4.46
N PRO A 132 -1.02 5.77 5.69
CA PRO A 132 -0.39 5.50 6.99
C PRO A 132 -0.19 4.01 7.30
N MET A 133 0.82 3.72 8.13
CA MET A 133 0.98 2.44 8.80
C MET A 133 0.09 2.45 10.04
N LEU A 134 -0.76 1.43 10.20
CA LEU A 134 -1.80 1.36 11.23
C LEU A 134 -1.73 0.10 12.10
N ASP A 135 -0.61 -0.61 12.02
CA ASP A 135 -0.41 -1.80 12.85
C ASP A 135 -0.42 -1.44 14.33
N ILE A 136 -1.27 -2.09 15.10
CA ILE A 136 -1.29 -1.97 16.56
C ILE A 136 -0.04 -2.63 17.12
N SER A 137 0.86 -1.86 17.73
CA SER A 137 2.11 -2.34 18.28
C SER A 137 2.04 -2.42 19.80
N ARG A 138 1.93 -3.64 20.34
CA ARG A 138 1.88 -3.91 21.79
C ARG A 138 3.13 -4.59 22.32
N ASP A 139 3.94 -5.16 21.45
CA ASP A 139 5.22 -5.76 21.82
C ASP A 139 6.35 -4.82 21.42
N PRO A 140 7.04 -4.20 22.38
CA PRO A 140 8.12 -3.25 22.08
C PRO A 140 9.38 -3.91 21.51
N ARG A 141 9.42 -5.24 21.42
CA ARG A 141 10.50 -5.97 20.74
C ARG A 141 10.37 -5.94 19.22
N TRP A 142 9.15 -5.66 18.70
CA TRP A 142 8.94 -5.57 17.26
C TRP A 142 9.71 -4.38 16.69
N GLY A 143 10.55 -4.63 15.67
CA GLY A 143 11.47 -3.63 15.11
C GLY A 143 10.78 -2.44 14.43
N ARG A 144 9.49 -2.55 14.12
CA ARG A 144 8.70 -1.50 13.43
C ARG A 144 7.76 -0.71 14.34
N CYS A 145 7.90 -0.83 15.65
CA CYS A 145 7.06 -0.08 16.61
C CYS A 145 7.04 1.43 16.36
N VAL A 146 8.15 2.01 15.91
CA VAL A 146 8.26 3.47 15.68
C VAL A 146 7.43 3.96 14.49
N GLU A 147 7.10 3.07 13.55
CA GLU A 147 6.24 3.37 12.41
C GLU A 147 4.75 3.35 12.79
N SER A 148 4.41 2.71 13.92
CA SER A 148 3.04 2.61 14.44
C SER A 148 2.65 3.86 15.23
N PRO A 149 1.37 4.29 15.18
CA PRO A 149 0.84 5.28 16.12
C PRO A 149 0.80 4.78 17.57
N GLY A 150 0.96 3.48 17.84
CA GLY A 150 1.05 2.89 19.17
C GLY A 150 0.14 1.68 19.39
N GLU A 151 -0.19 1.43 20.66
CA GLU A 151 -0.92 0.23 21.10
C GLU A 151 -2.45 0.40 21.21
N ASP A 152 -2.93 1.63 21.12
CA ASP A 152 -4.34 1.98 21.32
C ASP A 152 -5.09 2.00 19.99
N ALA A 153 -6.17 1.19 19.88
CA ALA A 153 -6.93 1.05 18.65
C ALA A 153 -7.63 2.35 18.23
N PHE A 154 -8.22 3.07 19.17
CA PHE A 154 -8.91 4.33 18.92
C PHE A 154 -7.94 5.42 18.41
N LEU A 155 -6.78 5.56 19.07
CA LEU A 155 -5.77 6.53 18.62
C LEU A 155 -5.25 6.20 17.22
N ASN A 156 -5.02 4.90 16.92
CA ASN A 156 -4.60 4.47 15.59
C ASN A 156 -5.66 4.78 14.53
N GLY A 157 -6.94 4.56 14.81
CA GLY A 157 -8.04 4.89 13.91
C GLY A 157 -8.13 6.39 13.62
N ALA A 158 -8.10 7.21 14.69
CA ALA A 158 -8.12 8.66 14.58
C ALA A 158 -6.90 9.20 13.80
N TYR A 159 -5.70 8.65 14.07
CA TYR A 159 -4.46 8.96 13.35
C TYR A 159 -4.58 8.57 11.86
N GLY A 160 -5.04 7.36 11.58
CA GLY A 160 -5.24 6.85 10.22
C GLY A 160 -6.18 7.73 9.42
N THR A 161 -7.34 8.07 10.00
CA THR A 161 -8.32 8.99 9.41
C THR A 161 -7.70 10.35 9.07
N ALA A 162 -6.94 10.95 10.01
CA ALA A 162 -6.30 12.23 9.78
C ALA A 162 -5.22 12.17 8.69
N MET A 163 -4.39 11.12 8.68
CA MET A 163 -3.37 10.94 7.65
C MET A 163 -3.98 10.71 6.26
N VAL A 164 -5.00 9.86 6.14
CA VAL A 164 -5.69 9.63 4.86
C VAL A 164 -6.26 10.94 4.32
N LYS A 165 -6.98 11.70 5.14
CA LYS A 165 -7.51 13.01 4.75
C LYS A 165 -6.41 13.99 4.33
N GLY A 166 -5.32 14.03 5.08
CA GLY A 166 -4.18 14.88 4.77
C GLY A 166 -3.49 14.52 3.45
N ILE A 167 -3.19 13.25 3.24
CA ILE A 167 -2.50 12.75 2.04
C ILE A 167 -3.41 12.87 0.82
N GLN A 168 -4.61 12.32 0.91
CA GLN A 168 -5.46 12.07 -0.23
C GLN A 168 -6.45 13.20 -0.54
N GLY A 169 -6.89 13.94 0.48
CA GLY A 169 -7.93 14.95 0.31
C GLY A 169 -9.16 14.34 -0.36
N GLU A 170 -9.65 15.02 -1.41
CA GLU A 170 -10.76 14.53 -2.24
C GLU A 170 -10.31 14.13 -3.66
N LEU A 171 -9.01 14.01 -3.89
CA LEU A 171 -8.37 13.72 -5.19
C LEU A 171 -8.81 14.69 -6.30
N ARG A 172 -8.85 16.00 -5.97
CA ARG A 172 -9.26 17.07 -6.90
C ARG A 172 -8.10 17.93 -7.39
N SER A 173 -6.91 17.73 -6.85
CA SER A 173 -5.72 18.50 -7.21
C SER A 173 -4.51 17.59 -7.40
N ASP A 174 -3.52 18.06 -8.15
CA ASP A 174 -2.29 17.31 -8.44
C ASP A 174 -1.44 17.01 -7.20
N SER A 175 -1.70 17.70 -6.09
CA SER A 175 -1.03 17.47 -4.82
C SER A 175 -1.81 16.54 -3.87
N GLU A 176 -2.99 16.10 -4.24
CA GLU A 176 -3.79 15.11 -3.53
C GLU A 176 -3.51 13.75 -4.19
N ILE A 177 -2.83 12.87 -3.46
CA ILE A 177 -2.30 11.62 -4.00
C ILE A 177 -2.85 10.42 -3.24
N LEU A 178 -2.80 9.24 -3.85
CA LEU A 178 -3.40 8.04 -3.26
C LEU A 178 -2.71 7.67 -1.95
N SER A 179 -3.49 7.38 -0.91
CA SER A 179 -3.02 6.76 0.33
C SER A 179 -3.11 5.23 0.24
N CYS A 180 -2.21 4.54 0.93
CA CYS A 180 -2.19 3.10 1.06
C CYS A 180 -2.06 2.71 2.53
N VAL A 181 -3.16 2.34 3.16
CA VAL A 181 -3.10 1.91 4.55
C VAL A 181 -2.42 0.56 4.69
N LYS A 182 -1.53 0.41 5.66
CA LYS A 182 -0.67 -0.77 5.81
C LYS A 182 -0.42 -1.10 7.29
N HIS A 183 -0.06 -2.31 7.61
CA HIS A 183 -0.06 -3.53 6.79
C HIS A 183 -1.25 -4.39 7.19
N PHE A 184 -2.15 -4.63 6.28
CA PHE A 184 -3.43 -5.31 6.52
C PHE A 184 -3.25 -6.84 6.46
N ALA A 185 -3.25 -7.58 7.63
CA ALA A 185 -3.50 -7.03 8.94
C ALA A 185 -2.67 -7.78 10.01
N LEU A 186 -2.77 -7.29 11.23
CA LEU A 186 -2.20 -7.92 12.43
C LEU A 186 -0.66 -8.01 12.48
N TYR A 187 0.06 -7.34 11.64
CA TYR A 187 1.52 -7.46 11.54
C TYR A 187 2.25 -7.03 12.83
N GLY A 188 1.73 -6.03 13.53
CA GLY A 188 2.24 -5.62 14.84
C GLY A 188 1.95 -6.59 16.00
N ALA A 189 1.22 -7.68 15.75
CA ALA A 189 0.92 -8.73 16.72
C ALA A 189 1.71 -10.03 16.48
N SER A 190 2.76 -9.98 15.65
CA SER A 190 3.58 -11.14 15.32
C SER A 190 4.14 -11.82 16.57
N GLU A 191 4.22 -13.15 16.52
CA GLU A 191 4.64 -13.99 17.63
C GLU A 191 6.02 -13.57 18.17
N SER A 192 6.10 -13.36 19.49
CA SER A 192 7.30 -12.94 20.20
C SER A 192 7.88 -11.58 19.76
N GLY A 193 7.12 -10.74 19.07
CA GLY A 193 7.60 -9.49 18.49
C GLY A 193 8.62 -9.68 17.36
N MET A 194 8.68 -10.87 16.79
CA MET A 194 9.60 -11.17 15.69
C MET A 194 8.95 -10.81 14.36
N ASP A 195 9.64 -10.04 13.55
CA ASP A 195 9.18 -9.65 12.22
C ASP A 195 8.94 -10.88 11.34
N TYR A 196 7.94 -10.81 10.44
CA TYR A 196 7.51 -11.91 9.56
C TYR A 196 6.89 -13.15 10.24
N ARG A 197 6.78 -13.15 11.57
CA ARG A 197 6.19 -14.30 12.26
C ARG A 197 4.67 -14.32 12.15
N GLU A 198 4.14 -15.54 12.31
CA GLU A 198 2.70 -15.82 12.35
C GLU A 198 2.01 -15.07 13.49
N THR A 199 0.70 -14.91 13.33
CA THR A 199 -0.20 -14.34 14.33
C THR A 199 -1.41 -15.24 14.50
N ASP A 200 -1.56 -15.84 15.69
CA ASP A 200 -2.76 -16.60 16.05
C ASP A 200 -3.67 -15.74 16.92
N MET A 201 -4.89 -15.50 16.46
CA MET A 201 -5.79 -14.60 17.17
C MET A 201 -7.26 -14.95 16.93
N SER A 202 -8.09 -14.83 17.99
CA SER A 202 -9.53 -14.99 17.83
C SER A 202 -10.14 -13.86 16.98
N PRO A 203 -11.17 -14.14 16.18
CA PRO A 203 -11.87 -13.11 15.41
C PRO A 203 -12.37 -11.95 16.26
N GLU A 204 -12.88 -12.20 17.45
CA GLU A 204 -13.33 -11.17 18.38
C GLU A 204 -12.22 -10.16 18.70
N ARG A 205 -11.01 -10.65 18.99
CA ARG A 205 -9.87 -9.77 19.28
C ARG A 205 -9.38 -9.03 18.03
N MET A 206 -9.43 -9.69 16.86
CA MET A 206 -9.10 -9.05 15.59
C MET A 206 -9.97 -7.82 15.37
N TYR A 207 -11.30 -7.97 15.42
CA TYR A 207 -12.25 -6.88 15.18
C TYR A 207 -12.15 -5.78 16.24
N ASN A 208 -12.07 -6.13 17.52
CA ASN A 208 -12.12 -5.16 18.60
C ASN A 208 -10.81 -4.39 18.81
N VAL A 209 -9.70 -4.82 18.22
CA VAL A 209 -8.39 -4.22 18.50
C VAL A 209 -7.59 -3.94 17.23
N TYR A 210 -7.42 -4.94 16.36
CA TYR A 210 -6.42 -4.84 15.29
C TYR A 210 -7.00 -4.38 13.94
N LEU A 211 -8.27 -4.63 13.68
CA LEU A 211 -8.92 -4.28 12.43
C LEU A 211 -9.62 -2.90 12.47
N GLU A 212 -9.94 -2.39 13.66
CA GLU A 212 -10.67 -1.13 13.85
C GLU A 212 -9.97 0.05 13.17
N ALA A 213 -8.66 0.20 13.35
CA ALA A 213 -7.91 1.32 12.77
C ALA A 213 -7.92 1.32 11.24
N TYR A 214 -7.88 0.15 10.62
CA TYR A 214 -8.01 0.01 9.16
C TYR A 214 -9.40 0.35 8.67
N TRP A 215 -10.44 -0.13 9.39
CA TRP A 215 -11.82 0.21 9.09
C TRP A 215 -12.05 1.73 9.10
N GLU A 216 -11.60 2.43 10.13
CA GLU A 216 -11.66 3.89 10.25
C GLU A 216 -10.99 4.60 9.06
N ALA A 217 -9.79 4.17 8.69
CA ALA A 217 -9.04 4.75 7.57
C ALA A 217 -9.71 4.46 6.21
N ILE A 218 -10.32 3.30 6.02
CA ILE A 218 -11.09 2.94 4.83
C ILE A 218 -12.37 3.80 4.75
N GLN A 219 -13.08 3.97 5.87
CA GLN A 219 -14.24 4.87 5.92
C GLN A 219 -13.86 6.34 5.67
N ALA A 220 -12.62 6.72 5.96
CA ALA A 220 -12.07 8.03 5.59
C ALA A 220 -11.72 8.15 4.10
N GLY A 221 -11.86 7.07 3.32
CA GLY A 221 -11.71 7.06 1.86
C GLY A 221 -10.35 6.59 1.36
N ALA A 222 -9.55 5.85 2.15
CA ALA A 222 -8.27 5.32 1.68
C ALA A 222 -8.40 4.59 0.35
N ALA A 223 -7.55 4.93 -0.63
CA ALA A 223 -7.67 4.44 -1.99
C ALA A 223 -7.09 3.04 -2.19
N SER A 224 -6.14 2.64 -1.34
CA SER A 224 -5.51 1.33 -1.42
C SER A 224 -5.15 0.77 -0.05
N VAL A 225 -4.96 -0.54 -0.02
CA VAL A 225 -4.59 -1.31 1.18
C VAL A 225 -3.39 -2.19 0.84
N MET A 226 -2.39 -2.26 1.70
CA MET A 226 -1.26 -3.16 1.55
C MET A 226 -1.44 -4.36 2.47
N ALA A 227 -1.52 -5.58 1.89
CA ALA A 227 -1.57 -6.82 2.64
C ALA A 227 -0.23 -7.06 3.36
N SER A 228 -0.29 -7.55 4.58
CA SER A 228 0.89 -7.77 5.43
C SER A 228 1.69 -9.01 5.05
N PHE A 229 2.89 -9.15 5.63
CA PHE A 229 3.77 -10.30 5.41
C PHE A 229 3.37 -11.55 6.19
N ASN A 230 2.83 -11.37 7.39
CA ASN A 230 2.61 -12.45 8.35
C ASN A 230 1.48 -13.39 7.94
N ASP A 231 1.56 -14.60 8.45
CA ASP A 231 0.46 -15.54 8.46
C ASP A 231 -0.53 -15.16 9.56
N ILE A 232 -1.82 -15.31 9.28
CA ILE A 232 -2.92 -15.13 10.23
C ILE A 232 -3.61 -16.47 10.39
N ASN A 233 -3.55 -17.06 11.58
CA ASN A 233 -4.11 -18.38 11.86
C ASN A 233 -3.69 -19.43 10.81
N GLY A 234 -2.41 -19.37 10.36
CA GLY A 234 -1.83 -20.30 9.40
C GLY A 234 -2.07 -19.96 7.92
N THR A 235 -2.66 -18.80 7.61
CA THR A 235 -2.85 -18.35 6.23
C THR A 235 -2.11 -17.03 5.99
N PRO A 236 -1.19 -16.93 5.01
CA PRO A 236 -0.55 -15.66 4.65
C PRO A 236 -1.58 -14.60 4.28
N ALA A 237 -1.43 -13.39 4.80
CA ALA A 237 -2.40 -12.30 4.60
C ALA A 237 -2.67 -12.01 3.11
N SER A 238 -1.65 -12.15 2.24
CA SER A 238 -1.80 -11.98 0.78
C SER A 238 -2.58 -13.10 0.06
N ALA A 239 -2.95 -14.18 0.76
CA ALA A 239 -3.75 -15.29 0.25
C ALA A 239 -4.97 -15.57 1.13
N ASP A 240 -5.29 -14.67 2.04
CA ASP A 240 -6.40 -14.86 2.99
C ASP A 240 -7.71 -14.32 2.40
N GLU A 241 -8.49 -15.21 1.78
CA GLU A 241 -9.80 -14.89 1.21
C GLU A 241 -10.78 -14.33 2.25
N TRP A 242 -10.71 -14.80 3.50
CA TRP A 242 -11.56 -14.24 4.56
C TRP A 242 -11.19 -12.79 4.85
N LEU A 243 -9.90 -12.49 4.96
CA LEU A 243 -9.44 -11.14 5.27
C LEU A 243 -9.71 -10.18 4.10
N LEU A 244 -9.31 -10.55 2.88
CA LEU A 244 -9.32 -9.65 1.72
C LEU A 244 -10.68 -9.59 1.01
N ASN A 245 -11.40 -10.70 0.91
CA ASN A 245 -12.72 -10.71 0.28
C ASN A 245 -13.85 -10.53 1.29
N GLU A 246 -13.90 -11.36 2.35
CA GLU A 246 -15.04 -11.29 3.25
C GLU A 246 -15.01 -10.04 4.13
N VAL A 247 -13.90 -9.77 4.83
CA VAL A 247 -13.82 -8.60 5.72
C VAL A 247 -13.70 -7.31 4.89
N LEU A 248 -12.66 -7.20 4.05
CA LEU A 248 -12.33 -5.96 3.38
C LEU A 248 -13.38 -5.56 2.32
N ARG A 249 -13.75 -6.49 1.43
CA ARG A 249 -14.68 -6.21 0.32
C ARG A 249 -16.14 -6.29 0.74
N ASN A 250 -16.57 -7.44 1.29
CA ASN A 250 -17.99 -7.70 1.53
C ASN A 250 -18.53 -6.93 2.75
N GLN A 251 -17.82 -6.98 3.88
CA GLN A 251 -18.30 -6.36 5.12
C GLN A 251 -18.03 -4.84 5.13
N TRP A 252 -16.84 -4.41 4.70
CA TRP A 252 -16.47 -3.00 4.76
C TRP A 252 -16.77 -2.20 3.49
N GLY A 253 -17.07 -2.88 2.39
CA GLY A 253 -17.42 -2.25 1.12
C GLY A 253 -16.24 -1.54 0.45
N PHE A 254 -15.00 -1.97 0.72
CA PHE A 254 -13.83 -1.37 0.11
C PHE A 254 -13.80 -1.62 -1.39
N ASP A 255 -13.78 -0.57 -2.19
CA ASP A 255 -13.79 -0.60 -3.65
C ASP A 255 -12.43 -0.17 -4.29
N GLY A 256 -11.47 0.20 -3.47
CA GLY A 256 -10.09 0.49 -3.89
C GLY A 256 -9.31 -0.76 -4.29
N PHE A 257 -8.00 -0.68 -4.43
CA PHE A 257 -7.18 -1.82 -4.79
C PHE A 257 -6.28 -2.29 -3.64
N VAL A 258 -5.94 -3.58 -3.67
CA VAL A 258 -5.01 -4.21 -2.73
C VAL A 258 -3.66 -4.38 -3.41
N VAL A 259 -2.59 -4.05 -2.72
CA VAL A 259 -1.22 -4.36 -3.09
C VAL A 259 -0.62 -5.31 -2.05
N SER A 260 0.19 -6.27 -2.48
CA SER A 260 0.99 -7.08 -1.55
C SER A 260 2.14 -6.24 -0.98
N ASP A 261 2.62 -6.58 0.19
CA ASP A 261 3.92 -6.09 0.63
C ASP A 261 5.05 -6.65 -0.25
N TYR A 262 6.26 -6.12 -0.11
CA TYR A 262 7.40 -6.40 -0.99
C TYR A 262 7.70 -7.90 -1.06
N ASN A 263 7.58 -8.48 -2.25
CA ASN A 263 7.75 -9.92 -2.50
C ASN A 263 6.81 -10.87 -1.72
N ALA A 264 5.86 -10.40 -0.93
CA ALA A 264 5.04 -11.23 -0.04
C ALA A 264 4.33 -12.38 -0.78
N ILE A 265 3.85 -12.16 -2.01
CA ILE A 265 3.24 -13.23 -2.82
C ILE A 265 4.27 -14.32 -3.14
N ARG A 266 5.50 -13.96 -3.52
CA ARG A 266 6.56 -14.93 -3.80
C ARG A 266 6.99 -15.70 -2.56
N GLU A 267 7.02 -15.02 -1.42
CA GLU A 267 7.40 -15.60 -0.13
C GLU A 267 6.41 -16.66 0.35
N MET A 268 5.15 -16.62 -0.06
CA MET A 268 4.18 -17.67 0.24
C MET A 268 4.64 -19.09 -0.18
N SER A 269 5.54 -19.19 -1.17
CA SER A 269 6.17 -20.48 -1.52
C SER A 269 7.04 -21.03 -0.39
N VAL A 270 7.69 -20.16 0.37
CA VAL A 270 8.53 -20.52 1.53
C VAL A 270 7.64 -20.92 2.71
N HIS A 271 6.44 -20.35 2.81
CA HIS A 271 5.42 -20.74 3.79
C HIS A 271 4.72 -22.09 3.44
N GLY A 272 5.11 -22.72 2.33
CA GLY A 272 4.61 -24.04 1.95
C GLY A 272 3.27 -24.04 1.18
N LEU A 273 2.81 -22.89 0.67
CA LEU A 273 1.55 -22.79 -0.05
C LEU A 273 1.61 -23.32 -1.50
N GLY A 274 2.76 -23.68 -1.99
CA GLY A 274 2.96 -24.24 -3.32
C GLY A 274 4.06 -23.56 -4.15
N ASP A 275 4.08 -23.83 -5.43
CA ASP A 275 5.00 -23.20 -6.38
C ASP A 275 4.53 -21.79 -6.79
N ALA A 276 5.30 -21.11 -7.63
CA ALA A 276 5.00 -19.75 -8.08
C ALA A 276 3.62 -19.62 -8.77
N SER A 277 3.17 -20.65 -9.46
CA SER A 277 1.84 -20.66 -10.11
C SER A 277 0.72 -20.72 -9.08
N GLU A 278 0.84 -21.62 -8.09
CA GLU A 278 -0.17 -21.79 -7.05
C GLU A 278 -0.27 -20.55 -6.15
N VAL A 279 0.86 -19.97 -5.71
CA VAL A 279 0.82 -18.75 -4.87
C VAL A 279 0.28 -17.55 -5.62
N SER A 280 0.60 -17.39 -6.91
CA SER A 280 0.02 -16.33 -7.75
C SER A 280 -1.50 -16.48 -7.90
N LYS A 281 -1.97 -17.71 -8.12
CA LYS A 281 -3.40 -18.02 -8.19
C LYS A 281 -4.11 -17.65 -6.88
N ARG A 282 -3.56 -18.06 -5.74
CA ARG A 282 -4.14 -17.76 -4.42
C ARG A 282 -4.22 -16.25 -4.18
N ALA A 283 -3.15 -15.51 -4.46
CA ALA A 283 -3.13 -14.06 -4.30
C ALA A 283 -4.14 -13.32 -5.20
N ILE A 284 -4.41 -13.83 -6.41
CA ILE A 284 -5.40 -13.22 -7.31
C ILE A 284 -6.84 -13.55 -6.89
N THR A 285 -7.04 -14.69 -6.23
CA THR A 285 -8.39 -15.12 -5.81
C THR A 285 -8.77 -14.62 -4.43
N ALA A 286 -7.81 -14.28 -3.60
CA ALA A 286 -8.00 -13.63 -2.31
C ALA A 286 -8.24 -12.14 -2.46
#